data_0e99efd7573b10e22d8def2db44a0b37
#
_entry.id   0e99efd7573b10e22d8def2db44a0b37
#
_cell.length_a   1.000
_cell.length_b   1.000
_cell.length_c   1.000
_cell.angle_alpha   90.00
_cell.angle_beta   90.00
_cell.angle_gamma   90.00
#
_symmetry.space_group_name_H-M   'P 1'
#
loop_
_entity.id
_entity.type
_entity.pdbx_description
1 polymer ?
#
loop_
_entity_poly.entity_id
_entity_poly.type
_entity_poly.pdbx_seq_one_letter_code
_entity_poly.pdbx_strand_id
1 'polypeptide(L)'
;SKGNISFNMPGSNLHSQTRLVILDGDSRRDIASRYDTLEKVPVSAITMGMADLMAAKKIALMAWGEQKAESIEKMIEGGVTEAVPASVLQTHPDAEAYVDLDAAHFLTRLSKPWLVTNCDWTNKLIRRAIVWLCDVVKKPILKLTNKDYNENGLSELVALYGSAYNVNIKIFNDLQHTITGWPGGKPNADDTNRPERAAPYPKRVIIFSPHPDDDVISMGGTFQRLVNQGHDVHVAYQTSGNIAVGDEEVIRYASVFKHFLKEFDADNVKAKEQTNEILKFLMKDKAGDDIDTSEVRYLKGRIRREEAMSAVRYV
;
A
#
# COMPACT_ATOMS: atom_id res chain seq x y z
N SER A 1 1.64 -17.20 14.41
CA SER A 1 2.20 -18.54 14.59
C SER A 1 3.69 -18.51 14.31
N LYS A 2 4.49 -19.14 15.18
CA LYS A 2 5.96 -19.16 15.07
C LYS A 2 6.48 -20.55 14.63
N GLY A 3 5.66 -21.30 13.88
CA GLY A 3 6.01 -22.68 13.50
C GLY A 3 5.81 -23.70 14.62
N ASN A 4 4.88 -23.45 15.54
CA ASN A 4 4.53 -24.35 16.61
C ASN A 4 3.78 -25.59 16.07
N ILE A 5 3.99 -26.73 16.66
CA ILE A 5 3.11 -27.90 16.52
C ILE A 5 2.48 -28.22 17.88
N SER A 6 1.14 -28.24 17.95
CA SER A 6 0.42 -28.24 19.23
C SER A 6 0.95 -27.11 20.11
N PHE A 7 1.31 -27.37 21.37
CA PHE A 7 1.99 -26.40 22.23
C PHE A 7 3.51 -26.61 22.30
N ASN A 8 4.12 -27.25 21.31
CA ASN A 8 5.56 -27.30 21.16
C ASN A 8 5.99 -25.96 20.50
N MET A 9 6.39 -25.00 21.33
CA MET A 9 6.82 -23.67 20.95
C MET A 9 8.30 -23.64 20.53
N PRO A 10 8.79 -22.55 19.91
CA PRO A 10 10.21 -22.38 19.63
C PRO A 10 11.09 -22.68 20.85
N GLY A 11 12.14 -23.47 20.65
CA GLY A 11 13.00 -23.99 21.71
C GLY A 11 12.53 -25.32 22.32
N SER A 12 11.41 -25.90 21.84
CA SER A 12 11.01 -27.25 22.25
C SER A 12 11.98 -28.29 21.68
N ASN A 13 12.50 -29.17 22.54
CA ASN A 13 13.38 -30.23 22.11
C ASN A 13 12.67 -31.17 21.15
N LEU A 14 13.30 -31.47 20.01
CA LEU A 14 12.73 -32.31 18.94
C LEU A 14 12.55 -33.79 19.34
N HIS A 15 13.15 -34.22 20.45
CA HIS A 15 13.00 -35.56 21.04
C HIS A 15 12.10 -35.56 22.29
N SER A 16 11.38 -34.47 22.55
CA SER A 16 10.52 -34.39 23.73
C SER A 16 9.34 -35.36 23.66
N GLN A 17 8.96 -35.92 24.81
CA GLN A 17 7.75 -36.69 24.99
C GLN A 17 6.59 -35.81 25.45
N THR A 18 5.39 -36.41 25.55
CA THR A 18 4.19 -35.75 26.09
C THR A 18 4.46 -35.21 27.49
N ARG A 19 4.18 -33.91 27.69
CA ARG A 19 4.53 -33.20 28.93
C ARG A 19 3.62 -32.03 29.21
N LEU A 20 3.66 -31.56 30.44
CA LEU A 20 3.11 -30.24 30.81
C LEU A 20 4.03 -29.14 30.27
N VAL A 21 3.44 -28.10 29.65
CA VAL A 21 4.14 -26.90 29.15
C VAL A 21 3.47 -25.64 29.69
N ILE A 22 4.25 -24.62 29.90
CA ILE A 22 3.74 -23.28 30.23
C ILE A 22 3.50 -22.57 28.88
N LEU A 23 2.28 -22.04 28.70
CA LEU A 23 1.91 -21.32 27.48
C LEU A 23 2.47 -19.90 27.48
N ASP A 24 3.15 -19.51 26.41
CA ASP A 24 3.57 -18.13 26.19
C ASP A 24 2.37 -17.21 25.89
N GLY A 25 2.63 -15.89 25.90
CA GLY A 25 1.58 -14.90 25.66
C GLY A 25 0.94 -15.01 24.27
N ASP A 26 1.69 -15.41 23.25
CA ASP A 26 1.18 -15.59 21.89
C ASP A 26 0.24 -16.81 21.82
N SER A 27 0.66 -17.94 22.36
CA SER A 27 -0.17 -19.16 22.44
C SER A 27 -1.46 -18.93 23.22
N ARG A 28 -1.40 -18.17 24.31
CA ARG A 28 -2.60 -17.81 25.08
C ARG A 28 -3.53 -16.90 24.30
N ARG A 29 -3.00 -15.91 23.54
CA ARG A 29 -3.82 -15.05 22.66
C ARG A 29 -4.46 -15.85 21.52
N ASP A 30 -3.74 -16.78 20.91
CA ASP A 30 -4.26 -17.61 19.81
C ASP A 30 -5.50 -18.44 20.21
N ILE A 31 -5.57 -18.86 21.47
CA ILE A 31 -6.71 -19.65 21.98
C ILE A 31 -7.73 -18.83 22.78
N ALA A 32 -7.46 -17.52 22.97
CA ALA A 32 -8.32 -16.64 23.78
C ALA A 32 -9.76 -16.57 23.28
N SER A 33 -10.00 -16.74 21.98
CA SER A 33 -11.35 -16.75 21.38
C SER A 33 -12.27 -17.88 21.90
N ARG A 34 -11.70 -18.86 22.58
CA ARG A 34 -12.44 -19.97 23.23
C ARG A 34 -12.80 -19.69 24.68
N TYR A 35 -12.39 -18.55 25.22
CA TYR A 35 -12.58 -18.12 26.60
C TYR A 35 -13.16 -16.70 26.64
N ASP A 36 -13.89 -16.36 27.68
CA ASP A 36 -14.54 -15.05 27.81
C ASP A 36 -13.51 -13.90 27.97
N THR A 37 -12.41 -14.16 28.67
CA THR A 37 -11.32 -13.18 28.88
C THR A 37 -9.96 -13.86 28.82
N LEU A 38 -8.91 -13.08 28.56
CA LEU A 38 -7.54 -13.59 28.48
C LEU A 38 -7.05 -14.15 29.84
N GLU A 39 -7.54 -13.63 30.96
CA GLU A 39 -7.20 -14.10 32.29
C GLU A 39 -7.73 -15.53 32.55
N LYS A 40 -8.86 -15.90 31.94
CA LYS A 40 -9.44 -17.25 32.03
C LYS A 40 -8.71 -18.28 31.16
N VAL A 41 -7.82 -17.84 30.25
CA VAL A 41 -7.01 -18.75 29.44
C VAL A 41 -5.99 -19.47 30.34
N PRO A 42 -5.93 -20.80 30.34
CA PRO A 42 -4.96 -21.56 31.14
C PRO A 42 -3.52 -21.08 30.90
N VAL A 43 -2.72 -21.05 31.95
CA VAL A 43 -1.29 -20.72 31.87
C VAL A 43 -0.41 -21.90 31.49
N SER A 44 -0.97 -23.12 31.56
CA SER A 44 -0.26 -24.37 31.23
C SER A 44 -1.18 -25.32 30.48
N ALA A 45 -0.60 -26.22 29.69
CA ALA A 45 -1.31 -27.24 28.95
C ALA A 45 -0.48 -28.54 28.87
N ILE A 46 -1.15 -29.66 28.71
CA ILE A 46 -0.48 -30.91 28.32
C ILE A 46 -0.36 -30.89 26.81
N THR A 47 0.85 -31.12 26.28
CA THR A 47 1.11 -31.23 24.85
C THR A 47 1.72 -32.56 24.51
N MET A 48 1.30 -33.13 23.39
CA MET A 48 1.98 -34.26 22.78
C MET A 48 3.40 -33.84 22.42
N GLY A 49 4.40 -34.62 22.81
CA GLY A 49 5.80 -34.31 22.53
C GLY A 49 6.16 -34.50 21.06
N MET A 50 7.29 -33.93 20.65
CA MET A 50 7.74 -34.02 19.25
C MET A 50 8.08 -35.46 18.87
N ALA A 51 8.72 -36.24 19.77
CA ALA A 51 9.01 -37.66 19.54
C ALA A 51 7.72 -38.47 19.37
N ASP A 52 6.69 -38.19 20.18
CA ASP A 52 5.41 -38.90 20.11
C ASP A 52 4.68 -38.58 18.79
N LEU A 53 4.73 -37.32 18.34
CA LEU A 53 4.17 -36.93 17.06
C LEU A 53 4.90 -37.63 15.88
N MET A 54 6.24 -37.67 15.93
CA MET A 54 7.06 -38.28 14.88
C MET A 54 6.97 -39.82 14.87
N ALA A 55 6.45 -40.44 15.91
CA ALA A 55 6.17 -41.88 15.94
C ALA A 55 4.87 -42.28 15.22
N ALA A 56 4.06 -41.30 14.75
CA ALA A 56 2.86 -41.56 13.96
C ALA A 56 3.22 -42.23 12.63
N LYS A 57 2.34 -43.08 12.11
CA LYS A 57 2.54 -43.73 10.80
C LYS A 57 2.41 -42.72 9.65
N LYS A 58 1.50 -41.75 9.79
CA LYS A 58 1.26 -40.67 8.83
C LYS A 58 0.93 -39.38 9.58
N ILE A 59 1.44 -38.28 9.08
CA ILE A 59 1.17 -36.94 9.60
C ILE A 59 0.53 -36.09 8.51
N ALA A 60 -0.62 -35.49 8.80
CA ALA A 60 -1.27 -34.48 7.96
C ALA A 60 -1.27 -33.16 8.71
N LEU A 61 -0.46 -32.20 8.27
CA LEU A 61 -0.47 -30.84 8.78
C LEU A 61 -1.42 -30.00 7.93
N MET A 62 -2.28 -29.23 8.59
CA MET A 62 -3.23 -28.33 7.91
C MET A 62 -3.00 -26.90 8.38
N ALA A 63 -2.86 -25.95 7.42
CA ALA A 63 -2.69 -24.53 7.74
C ALA A 63 -3.33 -23.65 6.68
N TRP A 64 -4.05 -22.61 7.13
CA TRP A 64 -4.78 -21.67 6.29
C TRP A 64 -4.48 -20.22 6.68
N GLY A 65 -4.50 -19.35 5.66
CA GLY A 65 -4.40 -17.90 5.78
C GLY A 65 -2.98 -17.36 5.81
N GLU A 66 -2.85 -16.12 5.36
CA GLU A 66 -1.58 -15.41 5.20
C GLU A 66 -0.73 -15.35 6.48
N GLN A 67 -1.38 -15.32 7.65
CA GLN A 67 -0.68 -15.32 8.96
C GLN A 67 0.19 -16.58 9.21
N LYS A 68 0.01 -17.62 8.41
CA LYS A 68 0.80 -18.86 8.48
C LYS A 68 1.93 -18.90 7.45
N ALA A 69 1.94 -18.00 6.46
CA ALA A 69 2.83 -18.08 5.30
C ALA A 69 4.33 -18.16 5.67
N GLU A 70 4.80 -17.29 6.57
CA GLU A 70 6.20 -17.32 7.03
C GLU A 70 6.55 -18.60 7.78
N SER A 71 5.61 -19.12 8.60
CA SER A 71 5.81 -20.36 9.34
C SER A 71 5.84 -21.58 8.41
N ILE A 72 5.01 -21.59 7.38
CA ILE A 72 4.96 -22.64 6.35
C ILE A 72 6.24 -22.64 5.51
N GLU A 73 6.71 -21.46 5.08
CA GLU A 73 7.99 -21.34 4.37
C GLU A 73 9.13 -21.93 5.20
N LYS A 74 9.27 -21.48 6.45
CA LYS A 74 10.33 -21.98 7.35
C LYS A 74 10.21 -23.47 7.65
N MET A 75 9.00 -23.99 7.74
CA MET A 75 8.74 -25.41 7.99
C MET A 75 9.11 -26.28 6.79
N ILE A 76 8.77 -25.86 5.56
CA ILE A 76 8.92 -26.67 4.34
C ILE A 76 10.29 -26.47 3.68
N GLU A 77 10.75 -25.21 3.60
CA GLU A 77 11.96 -24.82 2.85
C GLU A 77 13.13 -24.43 3.76
N GLY A 78 12.87 -24.19 5.04
CA GLY A 78 13.91 -23.90 6.03
C GLY A 78 14.65 -25.14 6.52
N GLY A 79 15.74 -24.95 7.27
CA GLY A 79 16.44 -26.05 7.94
C GLY A 79 15.66 -26.59 9.12
N VAL A 80 15.87 -27.88 9.46
CA VAL A 80 15.29 -28.52 10.68
C VAL A 80 15.92 -27.87 11.90
N THR A 81 15.10 -27.27 12.77
CA THR A 81 15.59 -26.53 13.95
C THR A 81 14.53 -26.47 15.05
N GLU A 82 14.97 -26.42 16.31
CA GLU A 82 14.10 -26.18 17.46
C GLU A 82 13.47 -24.78 17.48
N ALA A 83 14.04 -23.83 16.75
CA ALA A 83 13.44 -22.51 16.58
C ALA A 83 12.13 -22.52 15.76
N VAL A 84 11.95 -23.57 14.93
CA VAL A 84 10.75 -23.86 14.16
C VAL A 84 10.38 -25.33 14.36
N PRO A 85 9.72 -25.70 15.46
CA PRO A 85 9.48 -27.13 15.80
C PRO A 85 8.81 -27.90 14.68
N ALA A 86 7.91 -27.26 13.90
CA ALA A 86 7.26 -27.87 12.74
C ALA A 86 8.25 -28.32 11.64
N SER A 87 9.46 -27.77 11.60
CA SER A 87 10.46 -28.13 10.58
C SER A 87 10.92 -29.60 10.69
N VAL A 88 10.78 -30.25 11.87
CA VAL A 88 11.11 -31.64 12.03
C VAL A 88 10.26 -32.57 11.14
N LEU A 89 9.08 -32.16 10.73
CA LEU A 89 8.22 -32.90 9.81
C LEU A 89 8.90 -33.23 8.47
N GLN A 90 9.90 -32.44 8.07
CA GLN A 90 10.72 -32.74 6.88
C GLN A 90 11.47 -34.07 6.99
N THR A 91 11.69 -34.57 8.18
CA THR A 91 12.39 -35.85 8.43
C THR A 91 11.44 -37.04 8.58
N HIS A 92 10.12 -36.79 8.57
CA HIS A 92 9.14 -37.87 8.70
C HIS A 92 8.92 -38.57 7.36
N PRO A 93 8.86 -39.90 7.28
CA PRO A 93 8.76 -40.66 6.03
C PRO A 93 7.41 -40.46 5.29
N ASP A 94 6.34 -40.12 6.00
CA ASP A 94 5.00 -39.95 5.45
C ASP A 94 4.31 -38.73 6.12
N ALA A 95 4.83 -37.52 5.85
CA ALA A 95 4.22 -36.27 6.27
C ALA A 95 3.71 -35.46 5.05
N GLU A 96 2.50 -35.01 5.15
CA GLU A 96 1.86 -34.15 4.11
C GLU A 96 1.41 -32.83 4.73
N ALA A 97 1.64 -31.72 4.00
CA ALA A 97 1.14 -30.41 4.38
C ALA A 97 0.03 -29.96 3.42
N TYR A 98 -1.16 -29.72 3.94
CA TYR A 98 -2.31 -29.17 3.24
C TYR A 98 -2.42 -27.68 3.58
N VAL A 99 -2.22 -26.83 2.58
CA VAL A 99 -2.18 -25.38 2.75
C VAL A 99 -2.99 -24.69 1.67
N ASP A 100 -3.64 -23.58 1.98
CA ASP A 100 -4.24 -22.71 0.97
C ASP A 100 -3.18 -21.81 0.31
N LEU A 101 -3.57 -21.09 -0.74
CA LEU A 101 -2.67 -20.20 -1.47
C LEU A 101 -2.10 -19.08 -0.59
N ASP A 102 -2.88 -18.59 0.36
CA ASP A 102 -2.45 -17.53 1.27
C ASP A 102 -1.38 -18.04 2.24
N ALA A 103 -1.57 -19.22 2.83
CA ALA A 103 -0.57 -19.84 3.69
C ALA A 103 0.68 -20.30 2.91
N ALA A 104 0.56 -20.60 1.62
CA ALA A 104 1.66 -21.01 0.75
C ALA A 104 2.39 -19.82 0.10
N HIS A 105 1.95 -18.58 0.34
CA HIS A 105 2.35 -17.39 -0.40
C HIS A 105 3.88 -17.19 -0.53
N PHE A 106 4.64 -17.52 0.51
CA PHE A 106 6.11 -17.36 0.52
C PHE A 106 6.88 -18.57 -0.01
N LEU A 107 6.22 -19.71 -0.23
CA LEU A 107 6.92 -20.86 -0.82
C LEU A 107 7.54 -20.49 -2.17
N THR A 108 8.77 -20.93 -2.41
CA THR A 108 9.53 -20.64 -3.63
C THR A 108 8.74 -20.99 -4.89
N ARG A 109 8.01 -22.09 -4.88
CA ARG A 109 7.16 -22.50 -6.00
C ARG A 109 6.07 -21.47 -6.37
N LEU A 110 5.59 -20.64 -5.44
CA LEU A 110 4.62 -19.58 -5.69
C LEU A 110 5.28 -18.20 -5.81
N SER A 111 6.27 -17.92 -4.96
CA SER A 111 6.91 -16.61 -4.92
C SER A 111 7.95 -16.41 -6.03
N LYS A 112 8.72 -17.45 -6.36
CA LYS A 112 9.82 -17.45 -7.33
C LYS A 112 9.82 -18.77 -8.15
N PRO A 113 8.71 -19.07 -8.87
CA PRO A 113 8.55 -20.38 -9.52
C PRO A 113 9.67 -20.71 -10.51
N TRP A 114 10.27 -19.71 -11.17
CA TRP A 114 11.36 -19.87 -12.12
C TRP A 114 12.62 -20.54 -11.53
N LEU A 115 12.75 -20.59 -10.20
CA LEU A 115 13.88 -21.25 -9.55
C LEU A 115 13.67 -22.76 -9.37
N VAL A 116 12.43 -23.24 -9.47
CA VAL A 116 12.08 -24.63 -9.08
C VAL A 116 11.19 -25.38 -10.08
N THR A 117 10.64 -24.67 -11.07
CA THR A 117 9.73 -25.27 -12.06
C THR A 117 9.76 -24.48 -13.38
N ASN A 118 9.28 -25.11 -14.46
CA ASN A 118 8.99 -24.40 -15.71
C ASN A 118 7.85 -23.41 -15.51
N CYS A 119 7.92 -22.28 -16.16
CA CYS A 119 6.99 -21.16 -15.98
C CYS A 119 6.27 -20.79 -17.27
N ASP A 120 4.98 -20.50 -17.17
CA ASP A 120 4.27 -19.74 -18.20
C ASP A 120 4.58 -18.25 -18.00
N TRP A 121 5.44 -17.70 -18.83
CA TRP A 121 5.96 -16.33 -18.71
C TRP A 121 4.92 -15.28 -19.07
N THR A 122 4.04 -14.97 -18.11
CA THR A 122 3.14 -13.82 -18.20
C THR A 122 3.89 -12.50 -17.94
N ASN A 123 3.39 -11.37 -18.45
CA ASN A 123 4.00 -10.05 -18.19
C ASN A 123 4.14 -9.76 -16.68
N LYS A 124 3.18 -10.20 -15.86
CA LYS A 124 3.24 -10.06 -14.40
C LYS A 124 4.38 -10.88 -13.80
N LEU A 125 4.58 -12.10 -14.28
CA LEU A 125 5.63 -12.99 -13.78
C LEU A 125 7.01 -12.47 -14.19
N ILE A 126 7.18 -12.06 -15.46
CA ILE A 126 8.44 -11.47 -15.96
C ILE A 126 8.81 -10.25 -15.12
N ARG A 127 7.87 -9.32 -14.91
CA ARG A 127 8.11 -8.13 -14.08
C ARG A 127 8.59 -8.50 -12.67
N ARG A 128 7.91 -9.45 -12.02
CA ARG A 128 8.28 -9.93 -10.69
C ARG A 128 9.68 -10.55 -10.67
N ALA A 129 10.00 -11.37 -11.66
CA ALA A 129 11.31 -12.00 -11.77
C ALA A 129 12.44 -10.99 -11.97
N ILE A 130 12.22 -9.96 -12.80
CA ILE A 130 13.25 -8.94 -13.08
C ILE A 130 13.45 -8.00 -11.89
N VAL A 131 12.39 -7.59 -11.20
CA VAL A 131 12.51 -6.80 -9.96
C VAL A 131 13.28 -7.60 -8.90
N TRP A 132 12.94 -8.89 -8.71
CA TRP A 132 13.68 -9.78 -7.82
C TRP A 132 15.17 -9.90 -8.24
N LEU A 133 15.45 -10.06 -9.53
CA LEU A 133 16.83 -10.14 -10.01
C LEU A 133 17.63 -8.87 -9.68
N CYS A 134 17.03 -7.68 -9.86
CA CYS A 134 17.65 -6.41 -9.46
C CYS A 134 18.05 -6.41 -7.98
N ASP A 135 17.18 -6.94 -7.12
CA ASP A 135 17.44 -7.01 -5.68
C ASP A 135 18.55 -8.02 -5.35
N VAL A 136 18.62 -9.12 -6.05
CA VAL A 136 19.66 -10.15 -5.84
C VAL A 136 21.03 -9.65 -6.28
N VAL A 137 21.13 -9.10 -7.51
CA VAL A 137 22.41 -8.69 -8.06
C VAL A 137 22.78 -7.24 -7.76
N LYS A 138 21.89 -6.49 -7.09
CA LYS A 138 22.05 -5.06 -6.73
C LYS A 138 22.36 -4.17 -7.93
N LYS A 139 21.71 -4.45 -9.06
CA LYS A 139 21.81 -3.66 -10.28
C LYS A 139 20.45 -3.10 -10.70
N PRO A 140 20.39 -1.86 -11.24
CA PRO A 140 19.17 -1.35 -11.83
C PRO A 140 18.82 -2.13 -13.12
N ILE A 141 17.53 -2.15 -13.49
CA ILE A 141 16.99 -2.95 -14.60
C ILE A 141 17.82 -2.79 -15.89
N LEU A 142 18.08 -1.55 -16.33
CA LEU A 142 18.80 -1.29 -17.58
C LEU A 142 20.28 -1.69 -17.53
N LYS A 143 20.82 -2.12 -16.40
CA LYS A 143 22.20 -2.59 -16.22
C LYS A 143 22.32 -4.11 -16.08
N LEU A 144 21.19 -4.83 -16.08
CA LEU A 144 21.21 -6.29 -16.06
C LEU A 144 21.77 -6.85 -17.36
N THR A 145 22.58 -7.89 -17.26
CA THR A 145 23.27 -8.55 -18.38
C THR A 145 22.77 -9.98 -18.59
N ASN A 146 23.05 -10.59 -19.73
CA ASN A 146 22.74 -12.00 -19.98
C ASN A 146 23.36 -12.91 -18.90
N LYS A 147 24.54 -12.55 -18.37
CA LYS A 147 25.17 -13.30 -17.29
C LYS A 147 24.32 -13.27 -16.02
N ASP A 148 23.82 -12.10 -15.63
CA ASP A 148 22.96 -11.96 -14.43
C ASP A 148 21.72 -12.85 -14.54
N TYR A 149 21.09 -12.91 -15.70
CA TYR A 149 19.92 -13.78 -15.95
C TYR A 149 20.30 -15.27 -15.87
N ASN A 150 21.37 -15.66 -16.56
CA ASN A 150 21.78 -17.06 -16.66
C ASN A 150 22.21 -17.64 -15.30
N GLU A 151 22.89 -16.87 -14.49
CA GLU A 151 23.36 -17.28 -13.16
C GLU A 151 22.22 -17.35 -12.11
N ASN A 152 21.04 -16.77 -12.42
CA ASN A 152 19.91 -16.67 -11.50
C ASN A 152 18.63 -17.36 -12.01
N GLY A 153 18.77 -18.38 -12.88
CA GLY A 153 17.65 -19.23 -13.31
C GLY A 153 16.69 -18.58 -14.30
N LEU A 154 17.10 -17.49 -14.97
CA LEU A 154 16.28 -16.75 -15.93
C LEU A 154 16.75 -16.89 -17.38
N SER A 155 17.56 -17.91 -17.68
CA SER A 155 18.09 -18.16 -19.04
C SER A 155 17.00 -18.31 -20.11
N GLU A 156 15.84 -18.84 -19.73
CA GLU A 156 14.70 -19.01 -20.59
C GLU A 156 14.18 -17.65 -21.12
N LEU A 157 14.18 -16.61 -20.30
CA LEU A 157 13.81 -15.25 -20.74
C LEU A 157 14.80 -14.69 -21.76
N VAL A 158 16.09 -14.97 -21.57
CA VAL A 158 17.11 -14.57 -22.57
C VAL A 158 16.87 -15.28 -23.90
N ALA A 159 16.52 -16.56 -23.87
CA ALA A 159 16.21 -17.33 -25.08
C ALA A 159 14.92 -16.83 -25.76
N LEU A 160 13.86 -16.57 -25.01
CA LEU A 160 12.57 -16.09 -25.54
C LEU A 160 12.63 -14.69 -26.14
N TYR A 161 13.40 -13.79 -25.56
CA TYR A 161 13.50 -12.39 -25.97
C TYR A 161 14.78 -12.06 -26.77
N GLY A 162 15.67 -13.02 -26.95
CA GLY A 162 16.93 -12.89 -27.68
C GLY A 162 18.07 -12.27 -26.86
N SER A 163 17.75 -11.47 -25.81
CA SER A 163 18.76 -10.89 -24.93
C SER A 163 18.14 -10.34 -23.64
N ALA A 164 18.95 -10.23 -22.58
CA ALA A 164 18.59 -9.51 -21.35
C ALA A 164 18.24 -8.05 -21.65
N TYR A 165 18.95 -7.41 -22.59
CA TYR A 165 18.68 -6.03 -23.00
C TYR A 165 17.22 -5.83 -23.45
N ASN A 166 16.69 -6.70 -24.28
CA ASN A 166 15.32 -6.61 -24.76
C ASN A 166 14.29 -6.77 -23.63
N VAL A 167 14.53 -7.69 -22.71
CA VAL A 167 13.68 -7.85 -21.51
C VAL A 167 13.76 -6.61 -20.62
N ASN A 168 14.97 -6.08 -20.42
CA ASN A 168 15.19 -4.88 -19.61
C ASN A 168 14.40 -3.69 -20.15
N ILE A 169 14.47 -3.42 -21.46
CA ILE A 169 13.74 -2.33 -22.12
C ILE A 169 12.23 -2.52 -21.94
N LYS A 170 11.74 -3.74 -22.20
CA LYS A 170 10.30 -4.06 -22.04
C LYS A 170 9.83 -3.78 -20.61
N ILE A 171 10.55 -4.29 -19.61
CA ILE A 171 10.14 -4.13 -18.20
C ILE A 171 10.30 -2.70 -17.72
N PHE A 172 11.35 -2.00 -18.15
CA PHE A 172 11.53 -0.59 -17.85
C PHE A 172 10.36 0.26 -18.36
N ASN A 173 9.94 0.03 -19.61
CA ASN A 173 8.78 0.70 -20.19
C ASN A 173 7.49 0.35 -19.43
N ASP A 174 7.25 -0.93 -19.13
CA ASP A 174 6.08 -1.33 -18.33
C ASP A 174 6.04 -0.62 -16.97
N LEU A 175 7.18 -0.45 -16.31
CA LEU A 175 7.25 0.25 -15.02
C LEU A 175 7.09 1.76 -15.17
N GLN A 176 7.62 2.37 -16.22
CA GLN A 176 7.37 3.79 -16.51
C GLN A 176 5.88 4.07 -16.70
N HIS A 177 5.11 3.12 -17.23
CA HIS A 177 3.67 3.26 -17.35
C HIS A 177 2.92 3.20 -16.02
N THR A 178 3.57 2.75 -14.94
CA THR A 178 2.95 2.59 -13.61
C THR A 178 3.44 3.60 -12.56
N ILE A 179 4.54 4.30 -12.82
CA ILE A 179 5.14 5.28 -11.89
C ILE A 179 5.17 6.67 -12.50
N THR A 180 5.33 7.69 -11.65
CA THR A 180 5.53 9.08 -12.10
C THR A 180 6.87 9.25 -12.80
N GLY A 181 6.91 10.06 -13.84
CA GLY A 181 8.11 10.35 -14.61
C GLY A 181 7.73 11.12 -15.87
N TRP A 182 8.71 11.60 -16.61
CA TRP A 182 8.45 12.26 -17.89
C TRP A 182 7.89 11.25 -18.90
N PRO A 183 6.66 11.41 -19.40
CA PRO A 183 6.05 10.44 -20.32
C PRO A 183 6.85 10.19 -21.60
N GLY A 184 7.54 11.21 -22.09
CA GLY A 184 8.40 11.15 -23.28
C GLY A 184 9.88 11.42 -23.01
N GLY A 185 10.34 11.25 -21.74
CA GLY A 185 11.67 11.60 -21.32
C GLY A 185 11.82 13.07 -20.88
N LYS A 186 13.00 13.41 -20.37
CA LYS A 186 13.28 14.79 -19.92
C LYS A 186 13.35 15.72 -21.13
N PRO A 187 12.71 16.90 -21.11
CA PRO A 187 12.81 17.89 -22.18
C PRO A 187 14.26 18.23 -22.50
N ASN A 188 14.57 18.36 -23.79
CA ASN A 188 15.92 18.67 -24.30
C ASN A 188 17.03 17.67 -23.92
N ALA A 189 16.68 16.44 -23.51
CA ALA A 189 17.66 15.36 -23.33
C ALA A 189 17.97 14.69 -24.68
N ASP A 190 19.23 14.27 -24.87
CA ASP A 190 19.59 13.40 -25.99
C ASP A 190 19.00 12.00 -25.78
N ASP A 191 18.00 11.67 -26.57
CA ASP A 191 17.28 10.40 -26.54
C ASP A 191 17.64 9.45 -27.68
N THR A 192 18.68 9.76 -28.47
CA THR A 192 19.07 9.03 -29.67
C THR A 192 19.30 7.53 -29.39
N ASN A 193 19.79 7.19 -28.20
CA ASN A 193 20.05 5.82 -27.75
C ASN A 193 19.17 5.41 -26.54
N ARG A 194 17.93 5.92 -26.49
CA ARG A 194 16.99 5.69 -25.38
C ARG A 194 15.68 5.13 -25.86
N PRO A 195 15.65 3.86 -26.36
CA PRO A 195 14.42 3.25 -26.89
C PRO A 195 13.31 3.15 -25.85
N GLU A 196 13.65 3.12 -24.55
CA GLU A 196 12.69 3.14 -23.44
C GLU A 196 11.87 4.42 -23.36
N ARG A 197 12.24 5.49 -24.08
CA ARG A 197 11.54 6.77 -24.14
C ARG A 197 10.71 6.99 -25.40
N ALA A 198 10.74 6.04 -26.34
CA ALA A 198 10.13 6.18 -27.64
C ALA A 198 8.60 6.29 -27.63
N ALA A 199 7.94 5.82 -26.58
CA ALA A 199 6.49 5.84 -26.43
C ALA A 199 6.07 6.65 -25.20
N PRO A 200 5.75 7.96 -25.34
CA PRO A 200 5.19 8.75 -24.25
C PRO A 200 3.91 8.13 -23.68
N TYR A 201 3.79 8.10 -22.37
CA TYR A 201 2.60 7.54 -21.71
C TYR A 201 2.10 8.47 -20.59
N PRO A 202 1.29 9.51 -20.93
CA PRO A 202 0.64 10.35 -19.94
C PRO A 202 -0.27 9.52 -19.04
N LYS A 203 -0.24 9.79 -17.73
CA LYS A 203 -1.06 9.11 -16.73
C LYS A 203 -2.22 10.00 -16.31
N ARG A 204 -3.32 9.40 -15.89
CA ARG A 204 -4.36 10.08 -15.12
C ARG A 204 -4.05 9.92 -13.63
N VAL A 205 -3.92 11.03 -12.94
CA VAL A 205 -3.51 11.07 -11.54
C VAL A 205 -4.59 11.78 -10.73
N ILE A 206 -4.95 11.23 -9.58
CA ILE A 206 -5.82 11.87 -8.61
C ILE A 206 -4.99 12.17 -7.36
N ILE A 207 -4.99 13.44 -6.96
CA ILE A 207 -4.44 13.89 -5.68
C ILE A 207 -5.61 14.02 -4.71
N PHE A 208 -5.60 13.23 -3.65
CA PHE A 208 -6.58 13.35 -2.58
C PHE A 208 -6.12 14.40 -1.58
N SER A 209 -6.87 15.49 -1.48
CA SER A 209 -6.61 16.60 -0.56
C SER A 209 -7.67 16.59 0.54
N PRO A 210 -7.33 16.34 1.81
CA PRO A 210 -8.30 16.37 2.91
C PRO A 210 -9.03 17.71 3.00
N HIS A 211 -8.31 18.81 2.86
CA HIS A 211 -8.84 20.18 2.86
C HIS A 211 -8.37 20.95 1.61
N PRO A 212 -9.08 22.02 1.24
CA PRO A 212 -8.67 22.87 0.11
C PRO A 212 -7.41 23.70 0.41
N ASP A 213 -6.25 23.12 0.35
CA ASP A 213 -4.89 23.67 0.46
C ASP A 213 -3.83 22.58 0.63
N ASP A 214 -4.19 21.42 1.17
CA ASP A 214 -3.24 20.33 1.44
C ASP A 214 -2.54 19.84 0.17
N ASP A 215 -3.19 19.89 -0.98
CA ASP A 215 -2.61 19.59 -2.30
C ASP A 215 -1.45 20.50 -2.65
N VAL A 216 -1.51 21.78 -2.25
CA VAL A 216 -0.45 22.77 -2.48
C VAL A 216 0.58 22.73 -1.37
N ILE A 217 0.16 22.75 -0.10
CA ILE A 217 1.06 22.83 1.05
C ILE A 217 1.90 21.54 1.17
N SER A 218 1.25 20.38 1.05
CA SER A 218 1.91 19.09 1.27
C SER A 218 2.51 18.50 0.00
N MET A 219 1.95 18.77 -1.18
CA MET A 219 2.30 18.13 -2.44
C MET A 219 2.53 19.10 -3.61
N GLY A 220 2.54 20.43 -3.40
CA GLY A 220 2.59 21.42 -4.47
C GLY A 220 3.72 21.19 -5.49
N GLY A 221 4.92 20.87 -5.02
CA GLY A 221 6.04 20.54 -5.91
C GLY A 221 5.81 19.29 -6.76
N THR A 222 5.17 18.27 -6.19
CA THR A 222 4.78 17.05 -6.91
C THR A 222 3.65 17.34 -7.88
N PHE A 223 2.64 18.10 -7.47
CA PHE A 223 1.51 18.49 -8.29
C PHE A 223 1.99 19.25 -9.54
N GLN A 224 2.74 20.33 -9.36
CA GLN A 224 3.32 21.11 -10.46
C GLN A 224 4.19 20.24 -11.38
N ARG A 225 4.98 19.35 -10.82
CA ARG A 225 5.82 18.43 -11.61
C ARG A 225 4.99 17.50 -12.49
N LEU A 226 3.92 16.92 -11.94
CA LEU A 226 3.02 16.05 -12.71
C LEU A 226 2.39 16.79 -13.89
N VAL A 227 1.90 18.01 -13.67
CA VAL A 227 1.33 18.86 -14.74
C VAL A 227 2.39 19.21 -15.79
N ASN A 228 3.57 19.66 -15.38
CA ASN A 228 4.69 19.97 -16.27
C ASN A 228 5.18 18.76 -17.08
N GLN A 229 4.99 17.56 -16.56
CA GLN A 229 5.32 16.31 -17.26
C GLN A 229 4.23 15.88 -18.26
N GLY A 230 3.13 16.61 -18.37
CA GLY A 230 2.04 16.31 -19.29
C GLY A 230 1.08 15.23 -18.83
N HIS A 231 0.99 14.97 -17.53
CA HIS A 231 -0.01 14.07 -16.97
C HIS A 231 -1.36 14.77 -16.83
N ASP A 232 -2.46 14.01 -16.90
CA ASP A 232 -3.82 14.47 -16.63
C ASP A 232 -4.07 14.40 -15.13
N VAL A 233 -4.03 15.54 -14.43
CA VAL A 233 -4.02 15.62 -12.98
C VAL A 233 -5.34 16.18 -12.45
N HIS A 234 -5.97 15.45 -11.56
CA HIS A 234 -7.20 15.83 -10.88
C HIS A 234 -6.95 15.95 -9.38
N VAL A 235 -7.53 16.97 -8.75
CA VAL A 235 -7.51 17.13 -7.30
C VAL A 235 -8.89 16.83 -6.73
N ALA A 236 -8.98 15.94 -5.76
CA ALA A 236 -10.20 15.55 -5.08
C ALA A 236 -10.18 16.05 -3.64
N TYR A 237 -10.91 17.14 -3.37
CA TYR A 237 -11.08 17.69 -2.03
C TYR A 237 -12.13 16.89 -1.25
N GLN A 238 -11.76 16.39 -0.07
CA GLN A 238 -12.62 15.53 0.75
C GLN A 238 -13.58 16.33 1.63
N THR A 239 -13.21 17.55 2.01
CA THR A 239 -14.02 18.45 2.84
C THR A 239 -14.13 19.84 2.20
N SER A 240 -15.12 20.63 2.65
CA SER A 240 -15.26 22.01 2.21
C SER A 240 -14.22 22.97 2.81
N GLY A 241 -13.55 22.59 3.90
CA GLY A 241 -12.61 23.44 4.62
C GLY A 241 -13.22 24.69 5.27
N ASN A 242 -14.54 24.78 5.34
CA ASN A 242 -15.27 25.98 5.81
C ASN A 242 -14.91 26.40 7.24
N ILE A 243 -14.53 25.46 8.11
CA ILE A 243 -14.14 25.74 9.51
C ILE A 243 -12.88 26.59 9.60
N ALA A 244 -12.00 26.49 8.61
CA ALA A 244 -10.75 27.24 8.58
C ALA A 244 -10.91 28.72 8.17
N VAL A 245 -12.09 29.13 7.71
CA VAL A 245 -12.35 30.53 7.29
C VAL A 245 -12.78 31.36 8.49
N GLY A 246 -12.00 32.41 8.80
CA GLY A 246 -12.32 33.35 9.87
C GLY A 246 -13.53 34.24 9.54
N ASP A 247 -14.21 34.72 10.59
CA ASP A 247 -15.37 35.58 10.42
C ASP A 247 -15.04 36.90 9.75
N GLU A 248 -13.89 37.48 10.06
CA GLU A 248 -13.38 38.72 9.42
C GLU A 248 -13.23 38.58 7.90
N GLU A 249 -12.84 37.39 7.45
CA GLU A 249 -12.73 37.12 6.02
C GLU A 249 -14.11 37.08 5.35
N VAL A 250 -15.08 36.43 6.00
CA VAL A 250 -16.47 36.44 5.51
C VAL A 250 -17.04 37.86 5.46
N ILE A 251 -16.80 38.67 6.50
CA ILE A 251 -17.20 40.07 6.55
C ILE A 251 -16.61 40.85 5.37
N ARG A 252 -15.33 40.66 5.07
CA ARG A 252 -14.64 41.30 3.96
C ARG A 252 -15.28 40.96 2.62
N TYR A 253 -15.48 39.66 2.34
CA TYR A 253 -16.12 39.25 1.07
C TYR A 253 -17.59 39.72 0.95
N ALA A 254 -18.38 39.57 2.03
CA ALA A 254 -19.76 40.03 2.05
C ALA A 254 -19.86 41.56 1.84
N SER A 255 -18.94 42.32 2.44
CA SER A 255 -18.90 43.80 2.25
C SER A 255 -18.56 44.17 0.81
N VAL A 256 -17.58 43.51 0.18
CA VAL A 256 -17.24 43.72 -1.24
C VAL A 256 -18.46 43.40 -2.11
N PHE A 257 -19.12 42.27 -1.87
CA PHE A 257 -20.31 41.87 -2.61
C PHE A 257 -21.48 42.86 -2.44
N LYS A 258 -21.67 43.37 -1.23
CA LYS A 258 -22.69 44.43 -0.94
C LYS A 258 -22.41 45.70 -1.74
N HIS A 259 -21.15 46.17 -1.82
CA HIS A 259 -20.78 47.34 -2.61
C HIS A 259 -21.00 47.09 -4.11
N PHE A 260 -20.60 45.89 -4.58
CA PHE A 260 -20.87 45.49 -5.97
C PHE A 260 -22.36 45.55 -6.33
N LEU A 261 -23.23 44.95 -5.51
CA LEU A 261 -24.67 44.98 -5.72
C LEU A 261 -25.24 46.43 -5.77
N LYS A 262 -24.62 47.34 -5.04
CA LYS A 262 -25.03 48.75 -5.02
C LYS A 262 -24.54 49.52 -6.24
N GLU A 263 -23.25 49.39 -6.60
CA GLU A 263 -22.62 50.16 -7.68
C GLU A 263 -23.08 49.72 -9.06
N PHE A 264 -23.34 48.46 -9.27
CA PHE A 264 -23.79 47.92 -10.55
C PHE A 264 -25.30 47.83 -10.68
N ASP A 265 -26.05 48.46 -9.77
CA ASP A 265 -27.51 48.49 -9.74
C ASP A 265 -28.17 47.12 -9.94
N ALA A 266 -27.53 46.10 -9.36
CA ALA A 266 -28.00 44.72 -9.44
C ALA A 266 -29.26 44.55 -8.59
N ASP A 267 -30.42 44.45 -9.24
CA ASP A 267 -31.72 44.45 -8.60
C ASP A 267 -32.12 43.05 -8.09
N ASN A 268 -31.26 42.48 -7.26
CA ASN A 268 -31.50 41.20 -6.59
C ASN A 268 -31.79 41.44 -5.10
N VAL A 269 -33.06 41.63 -4.78
CA VAL A 269 -33.55 41.90 -3.41
C VAL A 269 -33.09 40.78 -2.45
N LYS A 270 -33.23 39.52 -2.84
CA LYS A 270 -32.85 38.38 -2.00
C LYS A 270 -31.34 38.36 -1.69
N ALA A 271 -30.51 38.69 -2.68
CA ALA A 271 -29.05 38.74 -2.46
C ALA A 271 -28.68 39.90 -1.52
N LYS A 272 -29.33 41.04 -1.64
CA LYS A 272 -29.15 42.19 -0.72
C LYS A 272 -29.56 41.85 0.71
N GLU A 273 -30.70 41.21 0.88
CA GLU A 273 -31.20 40.75 2.20
C GLU A 273 -30.24 39.75 2.84
N GLN A 274 -29.91 38.67 2.16
CA GLN A 274 -29.00 37.62 2.69
C GLN A 274 -27.62 38.19 3.04
N THR A 275 -27.06 39.09 2.21
CA THR A 275 -25.78 39.73 2.49
C THR A 275 -25.85 40.58 3.76
N ASN A 276 -26.94 41.35 3.95
CA ASN A 276 -27.14 42.15 5.14
C ASN A 276 -27.36 41.31 6.40
N GLU A 277 -28.06 40.18 6.29
CA GLU A 277 -28.26 39.22 7.42
C GLU A 277 -26.92 38.60 7.84
N ILE A 278 -26.09 38.17 6.91
CA ILE A 278 -24.74 37.62 7.21
C ILE A 278 -23.90 38.69 7.93
N LEU A 279 -23.83 39.90 7.39
CA LEU A 279 -23.08 41.01 8.01
C LEU A 279 -23.62 41.39 9.38
N LYS A 280 -24.97 41.45 9.57
CA LYS A 280 -25.59 41.73 10.85
C LYS A 280 -25.23 40.64 11.88
N PHE A 281 -25.38 39.38 11.51
CA PHE A 281 -25.06 38.25 12.39
C PHE A 281 -23.61 38.30 12.85
N LEU A 282 -22.64 38.38 11.91
CA LEU A 282 -21.22 38.33 12.24
C LEU A 282 -20.69 39.57 12.97
N MET A 283 -21.25 40.75 12.68
CA MET A 283 -20.74 42.02 13.25
C MET A 283 -21.44 42.42 14.57
N LYS A 284 -22.64 41.89 14.85
CA LYS A 284 -23.46 42.39 15.98
C LYS A 284 -24.03 41.27 16.85
N ASP A 285 -24.50 40.19 16.25
CA ASP A 285 -25.37 39.22 16.92
C ASP A 285 -24.59 38.00 17.41
N LYS A 286 -23.45 37.67 16.78
CA LYS A 286 -22.65 36.48 17.11
C LYS A 286 -21.80 36.72 18.35
N ALA A 287 -21.98 35.88 19.38
CA ALA A 287 -21.06 35.76 20.53
C ALA A 287 -19.95 34.74 20.26
N GLY A 288 -18.84 34.78 21.00
CA GLY A 288 -17.59 34.07 20.70
C GLY A 288 -17.69 32.59 20.36
N ASP A 289 -18.63 31.86 21.00
CA ASP A 289 -18.80 30.41 20.82
C ASP A 289 -20.07 30.04 20.01
N ASP A 290 -20.74 31.02 19.41
CA ASP A 290 -21.95 30.74 18.64
C ASP A 290 -21.64 29.97 17.35
N ILE A 291 -22.51 29.02 17.03
CA ILE A 291 -22.43 28.23 15.80
C ILE A 291 -22.83 29.11 14.60
N ASP A 292 -22.04 29.06 13.55
CA ASP A 292 -22.32 29.73 12.29
C ASP A 292 -23.69 29.34 11.71
N THR A 293 -24.41 30.31 11.15
CA THR A 293 -25.65 30.02 10.41
C THR A 293 -25.35 29.22 9.13
N SER A 294 -26.38 28.64 8.53
CA SER A 294 -26.23 27.88 7.26
C SER A 294 -25.64 28.75 6.14
N GLU A 295 -26.04 30.02 6.08
CA GLU A 295 -25.58 30.99 5.08
C GLU A 295 -24.10 31.34 5.27
N VAL A 296 -23.67 31.56 6.52
CA VAL A 296 -22.27 31.82 6.86
C VAL A 296 -21.41 30.60 6.52
N ARG A 297 -21.84 29.39 6.92
CA ARG A 297 -21.11 28.14 6.57
C ARG A 297 -21.02 27.94 5.05
N TYR A 298 -22.10 28.23 4.33
CA TYR A 298 -22.10 28.14 2.88
C TYR A 298 -21.11 29.12 2.27
N LEU A 299 -21.09 30.37 2.72
CA LEU A 299 -20.15 31.39 2.20
C LEU A 299 -18.69 31.03 2.52
N LYS A 300 -18.41 30.56 3.74
CA LYS A 300 -17.10 30.04 4.12
C LYS A 300 -16.65 28.91 3.19
N GLY A 301 -17.54 27.95 2.90
CA GLY A 301 -17.25 26.87 1.95
C GLY A 301 -17.02 27.37 0.50
N ARG A 302 -17.73 28.42 0.08
CA ARG A 302 -17.52 29.04 -1.24
C ARG A 302 -16.17 29.75 -1.34
N ILE A 303 -15.75 30.44 -0.29
CA ILE A 303 -14.43 31.10 -0.23
C ILE A 303 -13.34 30.02 -0.41
N ARG A 304 -13.37 28.95 0.38
CA ARG A 304 -12.37 27.87 0.26
C ARG A 304 -12.37 27.21 -1.12
N ARG A 305 -13.54 27.03 -1.70
CA ARG A 305 -13.65 26.48 -3.07
C ARG A 305 -12.98 27.38 -4.11
N GLU A 306 -13.17 28.68 -4.03
CA GLU A 306 -12.56 29.62 -4.99
C GLU A 306 -11.04 29.71 -4.80
N GLU A 307 -10.54 29.60 -3.57
CA GLU A 307 -9.11 29.48 -3.29
C GLU A 307 -8.51 28.22 -3.91
N ALA A 308 -9.15 27.07 -3.71
CA ALA A 308 -8.74 25.80 -4.30
C ALA A 308 -8.75 25.86 -5.85
N MET A 309 -9.81 26.42 -6.45
CA MET A 309 -9.88 26.61 -7.90
C MET A 309 -8.81 27.57 -8.43
N SER A 310 -8.46 28.59 -7.65
CA SER A 310 -7.37 29.50 -8.01
C SER A 310 -6.02 28.80 -8.01
N ALA A 311 -5.74 27.98 -7.00
CA ALA A 311 -4.52 27.18 -6.92
C ALA A 311 -4.38 26.23 -8.11
N VAL A 312 -5.45 25.47 -8.44
CA VAL A 312 -5.45 24.54 -9.59
C VAL A 312 -5.29 25.27 -10.94
N ARG A 313 -5.80 26.49 -11.09
CA ARG A 313 -5.61 27.28 -12.31
C ARG A 313 -4.20 27.82 -12.45
N TYR A 314 -3.51 28.02 -11.32
CA TYR A 314 -2.14 28.54 -11.31
C TYR A 314 -1.11 27.47 -11.69
N VAL A 315 -1.36 26.23 -11.34
CA VAL A 315 -0.52 25.07 -11.68
C VAL A 315 -0.80 24.58 -13.10
#